data_8b6933605fcda227dbd0621f6c7a36aa
#
_entry.id   8b6933605fcda227dbd0621f6c7a36aa
#
_cell.length_a   1.000
_cell.length_b   1.000
_cell.length_c   1.000
_cell.angle_alpha   90.00
_cell.angle_beta   90.00
_cell.angle_gamma   90.00
#
_symmetry.space_group_name_H-M   'P 1'
#
loop_
_entity.id
_entity.type
_entity.pdbx_description
1 polymer ?
#
loop_
_entity_poly.entity_id
_entity_poly.type
_entity_poly.pdbx_seq_one_letter_code
_entity_poly.pdbx_strand_id
1 'polypeptide(L)'
;HKPKILVAKDTRISGDMLEAALVAGILSVGAEAVMIGVVPTPAVAYLTREYNADAGVMISASHNPVEYNGIKFFDNRGYKLSDELEDKIQKTIEDGFVGVPSPIGKDLGKCHFEADGINKYMEHAKSTIATELTGLKVALDCANGAAYEVAVNAFKSLGAEVHVINNTPDGTNINENCGSTHPEALMKYVVREKCDVGFAFDGDAVRCLAVDENGKEIDGDKLMAIISNSLRKKGKLSKDTIVATVMSNLGLNKYA
;
A
#
# COMPACT_ATOMS: atom_id res chain seq x y z
N HIS A 1 28.80 -1.67 -9.04
CA HIS A 1 27.57 -1.26 -8.40
C HIS A 1 27.10 -2.35 -7.45
N LYS A 2 26.81 -2.00 -6.20
CA LYS A 2 26.15 -2.92 -5.25
C LYS A 2 24.63 -2.74 -5.44
N PRO A 3 23.89 -3.81 -5.71
CA PRO A 3 22.43 -3.72 -5.82
C PRO A 3 21.82 -3.20 -4.53
N LYS A 4 20.80 -2.35 -4.64
CA LYS A 4 20.07 -1.78 -3.52
C LYS A 4 18.63 -2.30 -3.52
N ILE A 5 18.20 -2.92 -2.43
CA ILE A 5 16.87 -3.49 -2.27
C ILE A 5 16.14 -2.74 -1.17
N LEU A 6 15.01 -2.15 -1.52
CA LEU A 6 14.11 -1.51 -0.56
C LEU A 6 13.22 -2.57 0.08
N VAL A 7 13.08 -2.55 1.42
CA VAL A 7 12.28 -3.52 2.17
C VAL A 7 11.30 -2.79 3.07
N ALA A 8 10.04 -3.18 2.97
CA ALA A 8 8.96 -2.66 3.80
C ALA A 8 7.98 -3.76 4.20
N LYS A 9 7.13 -3.48 5.17
CA LYS A 9 6.15 -4.43 5.70
C LYS A 9 4.85 -3.74 6.11
N ASP A 10 3.81 -4.54 6.33
CA ASP A 10 2.61 -4.12 7.05
C ASP A 10 2.79 -4.33 8.57
N THR A 11 1.70 -4.24 9.32
CA THR A 11 1.72 -4.27 10.79
C THR A 11 1.71 -5.68 11.39
N ARG A 12 1.77 -6.75 10.58
CA ARG A 12 1.74 -8.15 11.07
C ARG A 12 2.96 -8.45 11.93
N ILE A 13 2.76 -9.12 13.06
CA ILE A 13 3.84 -9.54 13.96
C ILE A 13 4.88 -10.42 13.25
N SER A 14 4.46 -11.26 12.30
CA SER A 14 5.37 -12.09 11.50
C SER A 14 6.26 -11.27 10.56
N GLY A 15 5.93 -10.00 10.32
CA GLY A 15 6.71 -9.09 9.48
C GLY A 15 8.14 -8.92 9.97
N ASP A 16 8.36 -8.78 11.27
CA ASP A 16 9.70 -8.60 11.85
C ASP A 16 10.61 -9.80 11.57
N MET A 17 10.09 -11.01 11.73
CA MET A 17 10.84 -12.24 11.47
C MET A 17 11.18 -12.36 9.97
N LEU A 18 10.21 -12.12 9.10
CA LEU A 18 10.40 -12.22 7.65
C LEU A 18 11.34 -11.14 7.13
N GLU A 19 11.23 -9.90 7.64
CA GLU A 19 12.14 -8.81 7.31
C GLU A 19 13.58 -9.15 7.70
N ALA A 20 13.80 -9.66 8.91
CA ALA A 20 15.13 -10.03 9.38
C ALA A 20 15.77 -11.13 8.51
N ALA A 21 14.99 -12.16 8.14
CA ALA A 21 15.45 -13.23 7.26
C ALA A 21 15.77 -12.73 5.85
N LEU A 22 14.90 -11.89 5.28
CA LEU A 22 15.09 -11.30 3.95
C LEU A 22 16.32 -10.38 3.93
N VAL A 23 16.46 -9.51 4.93
CA VAL A 23 17.63 -8.62 5.04
C VAL A 23 18.91 -9.43 5.15
N ALA A 24 18.95 -10.48 5.97
CA ALA A 24 20.12 -11.36 6.08
C ALA A 24 20.47 -11.98 4.70
N GLY A 25 19.48 -12.45 3.95
CA GLY A 25 19.67 -12.97 2.59
C GLY A 25 20.23 -11.92 1.63
N ILE A 26 19.67 -10.71 1.62
CA ILE A 26 20.15 -9.59 0.79
C ILE A 26 21.61 -9.26 1.09
N LEU A 27 21.97 -9.16 2.36
CA LEU A 27 23.34 -8.83 2.78
C LEU A 27 24.32 -9.94 2.43
N SER A 28 23.90 -11.21 2.53
CA SER A 28 24.74 -12.37 2.27
C SER A 28 25.23 -12.47 0.82
N VAL A 29 24.50 -11.88 -0.13
CA VAL A 29 24.88 -11.82 -1.54
C VAL A 29 25.59 -10.51 -1.91
N GLY A 30 25.90 -9.65 -0.95
CA GLY A 30 26.62 -8.39 -1.15
C GLY A 30 25.74 -7.20 -1.56
N ALA A 31 24.42 -7.35 -1.60
CA ALA A 31 23.48 -6.28 -1.88
C ALA A 31 23.20 -5.41 -0.64
N GLU A 32 22.74 -4.19 -0.84
CA GLU A 32 22.34 -3.27 0.22
C GLU A 32 20.84 -3.40 0.50
N ALA A 33 20.46 -3.43 1.77
CA ALA A 33 19.07 -3.40 2.21
C ALA A 33 18.72 -2.02 2.79
N VAL A 34 17.68 -1.37 2.23
CA VAL A 34 17.11 -0.12 2.73
C VAL A 34 15.78 -0.42 3.39
N MET A 35 15.75 -0.45 4.70
CA MET A 35 14.54 -0.72 5.45
C MET A 35 13.71 0.55 5.62
N ILE A 36 12.44 0.50 5.24
CA ILE A 36 11.50 1.63 5.32
C ILE A 36 10.59 1.52 6.56
N GLY A 37 10.40 0.31 7.07
CA GLY A 37 9.44 0.04 8.14
C GLY A 37 8.03 -0.22 7.62
N VAL A 38 7.04 0.22 8.40
CA VAL A 38 5.62 -0.01 8.06
C VAL A 38 5.13 1.10 7.13
N VAL A 39 4.79 0.72 5.88
CA VAL A 39 4.22 1.62 4.88
C VAL A 39 3.22 0.88 3.99
N PRO A 40 2.27 1.58 3.34
CA PRO A 40 1.40 1.00 2.32
C PRO A 40 2.17 0.37 1.16
N THR A 41 1.61 -0.71 0.57
CA THR A 41 2.20 -1.34 -0.62
C THR A 41 2.47 -0.35 -1.77
N PRO A 42 1.57 0.61 -2.10
CA PRO A 42 1.88 1.63 -3.12
C PRO A 42 3.10 2.50 -2.79
N ALA A 43 3.41 2.68 -1.50
CA ALA A 43 4.60 3.41 -1.09
C ALA A 43 5.88 2.70 -1.53
N VAL A 44 5.91 1.35 -1.46
CA VAL A 44 7.07 0.57 -1.94
C VAL A 44 7.32 0.81 -3.42
N ALA A 45 6.27 0.77 -4.25
CA ALA A 45 6.38 1.03 -5.67
C ALA A 45 6.92 2.43 -5.98
N TYR A 46 6.45 3.45 -5.25
CA TYR A 46 6.93 4.83 -5.38
C TYR A 46 8.38 4.99 -4.88
N LEU A 47 8.65 4.54 -3.66
CA LEU A 47 9.94 4.74 -3.00
C LEU A 47 11.08 3.95 -3.66
N THR A 48 10.79 2.81 -4.29
CA THR A 48 11.78 2.07 -5.09
C THR A 48 12.38 2.96 -6.18
N ARG A 49 11.54 3.74 -6.87
CA ARG A 49 11.99 4.72 -7.87
C ARG A 49 12.66 5.93 -7.24
N GLU A 50 12.06 6.47 -6.18
CA GLU A 50 12.55 7.69 -5.52
C GLU A 50 13.96 7.51 -4.94
N TYR A 51 14.25 6.35 -4.37
CA TYR A 51 15.56 6.02 -3.83
C TYR A 51 16.50 5.38 -4.85
N ASN A 52 16.11 5.28 -6.13
CA ASN A 52 16.87 4.60 -7.18
C ASN A 52 17.32 3.20 -6.72
N ALA A 53 16.40 2.44 -6.12
CA ALA A 53 16.64 1.06 -5.74
C ALA A 53 16.48 0.13 -6.95
N ASP A 54 17.26 -0.95 -6.99
CA ASP A 54 17.21 -1.94 -8.06
C ASP A 54 15.96 -2.81 -7.97
N ALA A 55 15.43 -2.98 -6.75
CA ALA A 55 14.16 -3.65 -6.49
C ALA A 55 13.52 -3.15 -5.19
N GLY A 56 12.20 -3.37 -5.08
CA GLY A 56 11.44 -3.16 -3.86
C GLY A 56 10.78 -4.44 -3.37
N VAL A 57 10.65 -4.58 -2.07
CA VAL A 57 9.98 -5.73 -1.44
C VAL A 57 8.97 -5.24 -0.42
N MET A 58 7.75 -5.76 -0.52
CA MET A 58 6.69 -5.58 0.48
C MET A 58 6.36 -6.90 1.15
N ILE A 59 6.46 -6.94 2.46
CA ILE A 59 6.07 -8.08 3.30
C ILE A 59 4.65 -7.84 3.79
N SER A 60 3.67 -8.49 3.16
CA SER A 60 2.25 -8.36 3.46
C SER A 60 1.41 -9.43 2.78
N ALA A 61 0.34 -9.87 3.43
CA ALA A 61 -0.72 -10.68 2.84
C ALA A 61 -2.02 -9.87 2.58
N SER A 62 -1.91 -8.53 2.45
CA SER A 62 -3.03 -7.64 2.12
C SER A 62 -4.21 -7.78 3.09
N HIS A 63 -5.37 -8.22 2.63
CA HIS A 63 -6.62 -8.34 3.41
C HIS A 63 -6.76 -9.65 4.18
N ASN A 64 -5.80 -10.57 4.05
CA ASN A 64 -5.87 -11.86 4.77
C ASN A 64 -5.73 -11.67 6.29
N PRO A 65 -6.26 -12.60 7.11
CA PRO A 65 -6.03 -12.63 8.56
C PRO A 65 -4.54 -12.66 8.95
N VAL A 66 -4.25 -12.40 10.21
CA VAL A 66 -2.89 -12.23 10.73
C VAL A 66 -2.00 -13.47 10.60
N GLU A 67 -2.60 -14.66 10.57
CA GLU A 67 -1.90 -15.95 10.42
C GLU A 67 -1.17 -16.07 9.07
N TYR A 68 -1.61 -15.30 8.08
CA TYR A 68 -1.02 -15.30 6.74
C TYR A 68 -0.03 -14.14 6.60
N ASN A 69 1.01 -14.37 5.81
CA ASN A 69 1.87 -13.32 5.31
C ASN A 69 2.34 -13.66 3.89
N GLY A 70 2.98 -12.72 3.21
CA GLY A 70 3.45 -12.90 1.85
C GLY A 70 4.56 -11.92 1.51
N ILE A 71 5.23 -12.16 0.40
CA ILE A 71 6.30 -11.28 -0.10
C ILE A 71 5.97 -10.90 -1.53
N LYS A 72 5.92 -9.59 -1.80
CA LYS A 72 5.66 -9.01 -3.12
C LYS A 72 6.92 -8.30 -3.59
N PHE A 73 7.36 -8.58 -4.81
CA PHE A 73 8.53 -7.96 -5.39
C PHE A 73 8.15 -6.93 -6.45
N PHE A 74 8.92 -5.84 -6.49
CA PHE A 74 8.81 -4.75 -7.46
C PHE A 74 10.13 -4.56 -8.19
N ASP A 75 10.08 -4.28 -9.49
CA ASP A 75 11.24 -3.90 -10.27
C ASP A 75 11.66 -2.43 -9.94
N ASN A 76 12.78 -1.99 -10.49
CA ASN A 76 13.29 -0.64 -10.29
C ASN A 76 12.38 0.48 -10.83
N ARG A 77 11.37 0.15 -11.62
CA ARG A 77 10.35 1.07 -12.11
C ARG A 77 9.12 1.11 -11.19
N GLY A 78 9.08 0.28 -10.14
CA GLY A 78 7.97 0.19 -9.21
C GLY A 78 6.81 -0.68 -9.71
N TYR A 79 7.03 -1.54 -10.70
CA TYR A 79 6.04 -2.52 -11.16
C TYR A 79 6.28 -3.88 -10.51
N LYS A 80 5.22 -4.68 -10.36
CA LYS A 80 5.36 -6.10 -9.99
C LYS A 80 6.33 -6.79 -10.96
N LEU A 81 7.15 -7.70 -10.46
CA LEU A 81 8.04 -8.50 -11.31
C LEU A 81 7.27 -9.24 -12.40
N SER A 82 7.91 -9.44 -13.54
CA SER A 82 7.34 -10.28 -14.60
C SER A 82 7.33 -11.75 -14.17
N ASP A 83 6.40 -12.52 -14.72
CA ASP A 83 6.26 -13.94 -14.42
C ASP A 83 7.56 -14.71 -14.75
N GLU A 84 8.26 -14.33 -15.85
CA GLU A 84 9.54 -14.96 -16.21
C GLU A 84 10.62 -14.72 -15.14
N LEU A 85 10.61 -13.58 -14.46
CA LEU A 85 11.57 -13.27 -13.41
C LEU A 85 11.19 -13.98 -12.10
N GLU A 86 9.90 -14.08 -11.79
CA GLU A 86 9.40 -14.87 -10.67
C GLU A 86 9.76 -16.36 -10.84
N ASP A 87 9.52 -16.93 -12.02
CA ASP A 87 9.91 -18.31 -12.36
C ASP A 87 11.43 -18.56 -12.22
N LYS A 88 12.23 -17.57 -12.64
CA LYS A 88 13.69 -17.66 -12.50
C LYS A 88 14.14 -17.65 -11.03
N ILE A 89 13.49 -16.85 -10.19
CA ILE A 89 13.75 -16.81 -8.74
C ILE A 89 13.36 -18.16 -8.14
N GLN A 90 12.18 -18.69 -8.45
CA GLN A 90 11.72 -19.99 -7.99
C GLN A 90 12.71 -21.08 -8.37
N LYS A 91 13.12 -21.14 -9.64
CA LYS A 91 14.10 -22.11 -10.10
C LYS A 91 15.44 -22.00 -9.38
N THR A 92 15.92 -20.77 -9.11
CA THR A 92 17.16 -20.55 -8.36
C THR A 92 17.08 -21.15 -6.94
N ILE A 93 15.91 -21.04 -6.31
CA ILE A 93 15.64 -21.63 -4.99
C ILE A 93 15.64 -23.17 -5.09
N GLU A 94 14.93 -23.73 -6.07
CA GLU A 94 14.83 -25.18 -6.31
C GLU A 94 16.19 -25.82 -6.62
N ASP A 95 17.04 -25.12 -7.37
CA ASP A 95 18.41 -25.53 -7.70
C ASP A 95 19.40 -25.38 -6.52
N GLY A 96 18.94 -24.99 -5.32
CA GLY A 96 19.77 -24.85 -4.13
C GLY A 96 20.76 -23.68 -4.21
N PHE A 97 20.36 -22.57 -4.87
CA PHE A 97 21.12 -21.33 -5.01
C PHE A 97 22.45 -21.48 -5.78
N VAL A 98 22.53 -22.43 -6.70
CA VAL A 98 23.71 -22.63 -7.56
C VAL A 98 24.00 -21.35 -8.37
N GLY A 99 25.24 -20.85 -8.29
CA GLY A 99 25.66 -19.65 -9.01
C GLY A 99 25.30 -18.32 -8.34
N VAL A 100 24.62 -18.35 -7.20
CA VAL A 100 24.36 -17.14 -6.41
C VAL A 100 25.67 -16.67 -5.75
N PRO A 101 26.02 -15.36 -5.81
CA PRO A 101 27.22 -14.84 -5.17
C PRO A 101 27.23 -15.12 -3.65
N SER A 102 28.41 -15.43 -3.12
CA SER A 102 28.62 -15.64 -1.68
C SER A 102 29.89 -14.86 -1.24
N PRO A 103 29.83 -13.52 -1.23
CA PRO A 103 30.94 -12.69 -0.81
C PRO A 103 31.26 -12.86 0.69
N ILE A 104 32.46 -12.46 1.09
CA ILE A 104 32.92 -12.52 2.49
C ILE A 104 33.53 -11.18 2.94
N GLY A 105 33.55 -10.98 4.24
CA GLY A 105 34.24 -9.86 4.87
C GLY A 105 33.68 -8.50 4.39
N LYS A 106 34.53 -7.65 3.82
CA LYS A 106 34.18 -6.29 3.37
C LYS A 106 33.22 -6.23 2.18
N ASP A 107 33.04 -7.32 1.49
CA ASP A 107 32.21 -7.40 0.28
C ASP A 107 30.74 -7.80 0.60
N LEU A 108 30.45 -8.16 1.85
CA LEU A 108 29.07 -8.31 2.33
C LEU A 108 28.28 -7.02 2.16
N GLY A 109 26.97 -7.14 2.02
CA GLY A 109 26.06 -6.01 1.99
C GLY A 109 25.96 -5.26 3.32
N LYS A 110 25.28 -4.12 3.29
CA LYS A 110 24.95 -3.33 4.48
C LYS A 110 23.46 -3.05 4.52
N CYS A 111 22.89 -2.90 5.70
CA CYS A 111 21.54 -2.40 5.88
C CYS A 111 21.55 -1.05 6.58
N HIS A 112 20.54 -0.25 6.29
CA HIS A 112 20.22 0.98 7.01
C HIS A 112 18.71 1.19 7.02
N PHE A 113 18.25 1.96 8.00
CA PHE A 113 16.85 2.35 8.12
C PHE A 113 16.66 3.76 7.56
N GLU A 114 15.68 3.93 6.65
CA GLU A 114 15.35 5.21 6.04
C GLU A 114 14.06 5.74 6.65
N ALA A 115 14.22 6.57 7.67
CA ALA A 115 13.10 7.08 8.48
C ALA A 115 12.18 8.05 7.71
N ASP A 116 12.68 8.69 6.65
CA ASP A 116 11.91 9.70 5.91
C ASP A 116 11.05 9.11 4.78
N GLY A 117 11.10 7.81 4.58
CA GLY A 117 10.37 7.16 3.48
C GLY A 117 8.86 7.40 3.52
N ILE A 118 8.25 7.26 4.70
CA ILE A 118 6.80 7.48 4.86
C ILE A 118 6.40 8.94 4.56
N ASN A 119 7.21 9.92 4.96
CA ASN A 119 6.95 11.34 4.69
C ASN A 119 7.04 11.64 3.20
N LYS A 120 8.05 11.12 2.50
CA LYS A 120 8.17 11.27 1.05
C LYS A 120 6.97 10.71 0.31
N TYR A 121 6.50 9.53 0.71
CA TYR A 121 5.30 8.95 0.12
C TYR A 121 4.06 9.80 0.42
N MET A 122 3.89 10.27 1.65
CA MET A 122 2.78 11.15 2.04
C MET A 122 2.77 12.44 1.21
N GLU A 123 3.91 13.11 1.06
CA GLU A 123 4.02 14.31 0.23
C GLU A 123 3.72 14.02 -1.25
N HIS A 124 4.16 12.88 -1.77
CA HIS A 124 3.78 12.43 -3.10
C HIS A 124 2.27 12.25 -3.24
N ALA A 125 1.63 11.53 -2.30
CA ALA A 125 0.18 11.33 -2.32
C ALA A 125 -0.58 12.67 -2.28
N LYS A 126 -0.18 13.60 -1.44
CA LYS A 126 -0.74 14.95 -1.37
C LYS A 126 -0.58 15.74 -2.67
N SER A 127 0.55 15.61 -3.34
CA SER A 127 0.83 16.32 -4.61
C SER A 127 -0.11 15.90 -5.76
N THR A 128 -0.82 14.77 -5.63
CA THR A 128 -1.78 14.31 -6.65
C THR A 128 -3.08 15.10 -6.67
N ILE A 129 -3.36 15.87 -5.63
CA ILE A 129 -4.53 16.74 -5.54
C ILE A 129 -4.10 18.20 -5.37
N ALA A 130 -4.91 19.11 -5.93
CA ALA A 130 -4.65 20.56 -5.87
C ALA A 130 -5.65 21.28 -4.93
N THR A 131 -6.44 20.52 -4.17
CA THR A 131 -7.54 21.06 -3.35
C THR A 131 -7.29 20.72 -1.90
N GLU A 132 -7.42 21.70 -1.02
CA GLU A 132 -7.50 21.50 0.42
C GLU A 132 -8.83 20.84 0.80
N LEU A 133 -8.81 20.09 1.91
CA LEU A 133 -9.98 19.42 2.45
C LEU A 133 -10.55 20.14 3.67
N THR A 134 -10.22 21.41 3.83
CA THR A 134 -10.69 22.27 4.94
C THR A 134 -12.21 22.29 4.99
N GLY A 135 -12.76 22.00 6.16
CA GLY A 135 -14.21 21.94 6.38
C GLY A 135 -14.84 20.58 6.11
N LEU A 136 -14.09 19.61 5.58
CA LEU A 136 -14.56 18.23 5.43
C LEU A 136 -14.26 17.41 6.69
N LYS A 137 -15.26 16.68 7.16
CA LYS A 137 -15.18 15.72 8.26
C LYS A 137 -15.05 14.32 7.69
N VAL A 138 -13.87 13.72 7.85
CA VAL A 138 -13.51 12.46 7.21
C VAL A 138 -13.33 11.36 8.25
N ALA A 139 -14.02 10.24 8.09
CA ALA A 139 -13.79 9.04 8.88
C ALA A 139 -12.83 8.08 8.15
N LEU A 140 -11.84 7.55 8.87
CA LEU A 140 -10.87 6.59 8.34
C LEU A 140 -10.93 5.29 9.15
N ASP A 141 -11.05 4.16 8.45
CA ASP A 141 -10.81 2.83 9.00
C ASP A 141 -9.48 2.33 8.43
N CYS A 142 -8.45 2.27 9.29
CA CYS A 142 -7.10 1.91 8.89
C CYS A 142 -6.83 0.40 8.98
N ALA A 143 -7.85 -0.43 9.28
CA ALA A 143 -7.74 -1.88 9.41
C ALA A 143 -6.63 -2.37 10.37
N ASN A 144 -6.16 -1.52 11.30
CA ASN A 144 -4.92 -1.73 12.07
C ASN A 144 -3.73 -2.10 11.18
N GLY A 145 -3.74 -1.67 9.92
CA GLY A 145 -2.77 -1.98 8.87
C GLY A 145 -1.84 -0.82 8.56
N ALA A 146 -1.15 -0.91 7.42
CA ALA A 146 -0.09 0.01 7.01
C ALA A 146 -0.56 1.47 6.74
N ALA A 147 -1.87 1.70 6.62
CA ALA A 147 -2.44 3.04 6.48
C ALA A 147 -2.51 3.82 7.80
N TYR A 148 -2.29 3.18 8.95
CA TYR A 148 -2.60 3.69 10.29
C TYR A 148 -1.99 5.07 10.60
N GLU A 149 -0.83 5.34 10.07
CA GLU A 149 -0.12 6.62 10.25
C GLU A 149 -0.25 7.52 9.02
N VAL A 150 0.08 6.99 7.83
CA VAL A 150 0.18 7.80 6.62
C VAL A 150 -1.15 8.37 6.17
N ALA A 151 -2.25 7.60 6.23
CA ALA A 151 -3.56 8.10 5.82
C ALA A 151 -4.03 9.22 6.76
N VAL A 152 -3.92 9.00 8.08
CA VAL A 152 -4.32 9.99 9.09
C VAL A 152 -3.56 11.30 8.92
N ASN A 153 -2.24 11.22 8.77
CA ASN A 153 -1.39 12.40 8.62
C ASN A 153 -1.62 13.12 7.28
N ALA A 154 -1.82 12.37 6.19
CA ALA A 154 -2.13 12.96 4.89
C ALA A 154 -3.43 13.76 4.92
N PHE A 155 -4.54 13.19 5.39
CA PHE A 155 -5.81 13.89 5.47
C PHE A 155 -5.78 15.09 6.41
N LYS A 156 -5.14 14.96 7.59
CA LYS A 156 -4.93 16.09 8.52
C LYS A 156 -4.12 17.22 7.89
N SER A 157 -3.04 16.89 7.18
CA SER A 157 -2.19 17.90 6.55
C SER A 157 -2.86 18.62 5.38
N LEU A 158 -3.93 18.05 4.82
CA LEU A 158 -4.78 18.68 3.81
C LEU A 158 -5.94 19.49 4.43
N GLY A 159 -6.01 19.61 5.76
CA GLY A 159 -6.98 20.43 6.47
C GLY A 159 -8.29 19.73 6.83
N ALA A 160 -8.42 18.42 6.63
CA ALA A 160 -9.62 17.68 7.02
C ALA A 160 -9.72 17.53 8.55
N GLU A 161 -10.95 17.54 9.07
CA GLU A 161 -11.27 17.04 10.40
C GLU A 161 -11.31 15.51 10.34
N VAL A 162 -10.29 14.85 10.93
CA VAL A 162 -10.11 13.41 10.78
C VAL A 162 -10.58 12.65 12.00
N HIS A 163 -11.50 11.73 11.80
CA HIS A 163 -11.98 10.74 12.76
C HIS A 163 -11.44 9.38 12.37
N VAL A 164 -10.91 8.62 13.33
CA VAL A 164 -10.19 7.37 13.01
C VAL A 164 -10.72 6.22 13.85
N ILE A 165 -10.89 5.07 13.23
CA ILE A 165 -11.12 3.78 13.89
C ILE A 165 -10.08 2.76 13.40
N ASN A 166 -9.85 1.71 14.18
CA ASN A 166 -8.94 0.61 13.86
C ASN A 166 -7.53 1.11 13.46
N ASN A 167 -6.93 1.92 14.33
CA ASN A 167 -5.69 2.66 14.09
C ASN A 167 -4.64 2.41 15.19
N THR A 168 -4.76 1.32 15.92
CA THR A 168 -3.83 0.94 17.00
C THR A 168 -3.32 -0.48 16.77
N PRO A 169 -2.44 -0.68 15.76
CA PRO A 169 -1.93 -2.00 15.45
C PRO A 169 -1.11 -2.55 16.62
N ASP A 170 -1.38 -3.80 16.99
CA ASP A 170 -0.64 -4.54 18.02
C ASP A 170 0.15 -5.73 17.48
N GLY A 171 0.16 -5.89 16.15
CA GLY A 171 0.81 -6.98 15.43
C GLY A 171 -0.09 -8.17 15.17
N THR A 172 -1.25 -8.26 15.85
CA THR A 172 -2.17 -9.40 15.73
C THR A 172 -3.57 -9.03 15.27
N ASN A 173 -3.95 -7.77 15.35
CA ASN A 173 -5.29 -7.27 15.09
C ASN A 173 -5.53 -6.70 13.67
N ILE A 174 -4.58 -6.90 12.75
CA ILE A 174 -4.72 -6.45 11.35
C ILE A 174 -5.92 -7.12 10.67
N ASN A 175 -6.78 -6.33 10.01
CA ASN A 175 -8.00 -6.77 9.30
C ASN A 175 -9.04 -7.48 10.20
N GLU A 176 -8.89 -7.50 11.51
CA GLU A 176 -9.80 -8.20 12.40
C GLU A 176 -11.15 -7.47 12.50
N ASN A 177 -12.15 -7.98 11.78
CA ASN A 177 -13.51 -7.40 11.69
C ASN A 177 -13.52 -5.89 11.34
N CYS A 178 -12.60 -5.43 10.49
CA CYS A 178 -12.43 -4.02 10.15
C CYS A 178 -11.89 -3.84 8.73
N GLY A 179 -11.77 -2.59 8.32
CA GLY A 179 -11.23 -2.20 7.04
C GLY A 179 -12.16 -2.48 5.85
N SER A 180 -11.59 -2.52 4.65
CA SER A 180 -12.35 -2.58 3.40
C SER A 180 -13.11 -3.89 3.16
N THR A 181 -12.80 -4.96 3.91
CA THR A 181 -13.53 -6.23 3.85
C THR A 181 -14.64 -6.34 4.87
N HIS A 182 -14.70 -5.44 5.85
CA HIS A 182 -15.70 -5.36 6.90
C HIS A 182 -16.09 -3.89 7.18
N PRO A 183 -16.76 -3.21 6.21
CA PRO A 183 -17.02 -1.77 6.28
C PRO A 183 -18.13 -1.39 7.27
N GLU A 184 -18.86 -2.36 7.85
CA GLU A 184 -20.06 -2.10 8.65
C GLU A 184 -19.81 -1.21 9.87
N ALA A 185 -18.62 -1.33 10.47
CA ALA A 185 -18.21 -0.47 11.59
C ALA A 185 -18.04 0.98 11.14
N LEU A 186 -17.35 1.20 10.02
CA LEU A 186 -17.16 2.52 9.43
C LEU A 186 -18.49 3.14 8.98
N MET A 187 -19.36 2.36 8.33
CA MET A 187 -20.69 2.83 7.89
C MET A 187 -21.52 3.41 9.05
N LYS A 188 -21.55 2.70 10.18
CA LYS A 188 -22.23 3.15 11.41
C LYS A 188 -21.51 4.37 12.02
N TYR A 189 -20.19 4.38 11.99
CA TYR A 189 -19.37 5.44 12.55
C TYR A 189 -19.58 6.77 11.82
N VAL A 190 -19.59 6.76 10.48
CA VAL A 190 -19.83 7.94 9.64
C VAL A 190 -21.14 8.62 10.00
N VAL A 191 -22.22 7.85 10.12
CA VAL A 191 -23.55 8.39 10.48
C VAL A 191 -23.57 8.93 11.91
N ARG A 192 -23.02 8.17 12.87
CA ARG A 192 -23.00 8.55 14.29
C ARG A 192 -22.24 9.85 14.52
N GLU A 193 -21.06 9.97 13.93
CA GLU A 193 -20.18 11.13 14.09
C GLU A 193 -20.50 12.26 13.10
N LYS A 194 -21.48 12.05 12.21
CA LYS A 194 -21.88 12.99 11.15
C LYS A 194 -20.68 13.39 10.28
N CYS A 195 -19.93 12.40 9.82
CA CYS A 195 -18.85 12.65 8.87
C CYS A 195 -19.41 12.83 7.46
N ASP A 196 -18.76 13.65 6.64
CA ASP A 196 -19.14 13.89 5.25
C ASP A 196 -18.82 12.68 4.36
N VAL A 197 -17.78 11.93 4.71
CA VAL A 197 -17.31 10.76 3.98
C VAL A 197 -16.48 9.84 4.88
N GLY A 198 -16.51 8.53 4.60
CA GLY A 198 -15.62 7.55 5.22
C GLY A 198 -14.76 6.84 4.19
N PHE A 199 -13.54 6.42 4.59
CA PHE A 199 -12.67 5.57 3.78
C PHE A 199 -12.18 4.39 4.62
N ALA A 200 -12.34 3.17 4.08
CA ALA A 200 -11.80 1.95 4.67
C ALA A 200 -10.68 1.39 3.80
N PHE A 201 -9.55 1.08 4.43
CA PHE A 201 -8.39 0.46 3.79
C PHE A 201 -8.33 -1.03 4.14
N ASP A 202 -7.55 -1.81 3.40
CA ASP A 202 -7.11 -3.12 3.83
C ASP A 202 -5.71 -3.06 4.47
N GLY A 203 -5.23 -4.18 4.97
CA GLY A 203 -4.00 -4.24 5.78
C GLY A 203 -2.76 -3.64 5.14
N ASP A 204 -2.63 -3.66 3.82
CA ASP A 204 -1.52 -3.04 3.08
C ASP A 204 -1.91 -1.79 2.29
N ALA A 205 -3.14 -1.33 2.49
CA ALA A 205 -3.71 -0.12 1.90
C ALA A 205 -3.63 -0.04 0.35
N VAL A 206 -3.73 -1.20 -0.32
CA VAL A 206 -3.94 -1.25 -1.78
C VAL A 206 -5.41 -1.02 -2.11
N ARG A 207 -6.31 -1.59 -1.28
CA ARG A 207 -7.75 -1.40 -1.43
C ARG A 207 -8.21 -0.20 -0.64
N CYS A 208 -9.14 0.55 -1.23
CA CYS A 208 -9.82 1.64 -0.57
C CYS A 208 -11.30 1.59 -0.96
N LEU A 209 -12.16 1.54 0.04
CA LEU A 209 -13.60 1.58 -0.12
C LEU A 209 -14.12 2.88 0.52
N ALA A 210 -15.11 3.51 -0.11
CA ALA A 210 -15.69 4.72 0.43
C ALA A 210 -17.10 4.50 1.01
N VAL A 211 -17.49 5.38 1.94
CA VAL A 211 -18.81 5.40 2.57
C VAL A 211 -19.33 6.83 2.51
N ASP A 212 -20.57 7.04 2.04
CA ASP A 212 -21.20 8.35 1.99
C ASP A 212 -21.69 8.82 3.37
N GLU A 213 -22.16 10.06 3.47
CA GLU A 213 -22.66 10.70 4.69
C GLU A 213 -23.88 10.01 5.32
N ASN A 214 -24.57 9.16 4.54
CA ASN A 214 -25.72 8.37 5.00
C ASN A 214 -25.29 6.96 5.47
N GLY A 215 -23.99 6.66 5.49
CA GLY A 215 -23.45 5.37 5.85
C GLY A 215 -23.61 4.31 4.75
N LYS A 216 -23.78 4.73 3.50
CA LYS A 216 -23.91 3.81 2.36
C LYS A 216 -22.58 3.60 1.68
N GLU A 217 -22.29 2.34 1.38
CA GLU A 217 -21.08 1.98 0.64
C GLU A 217 -21.07 2.54 -0.78
N ILE A 218 -19.95 3.11 -1.16
CA ILE A 218 -19.59 3.53 -2.52
C ILE A 218 -18.55 2.55 -3.03
N ASP A 219 -18.99 1.57 -3.82
CA ASP A 219 -18.15 0.52 -4.37
C ASP A 219 -17.12 1.04 -5.40
N GLY A 220 -16.18 0.18 -5.79
CA GLY A 220 -15.12 0.54 -6.73
C GLY A 220 -15.64 0.99 -8.10
N ASP A 221 -16.74 0.45 -8.58
CA ASP A 221 -17.34 0.85 -9.85
C ASP A 221 -17.90 2.28 -9.78
N LYS A 222 -18.56 2.64 -8.67
CA LYS A 222 -19.01 4.02 -8.45
C LYS A 222 -17.82 4.98 -8.29
N LEU A 223 -16.76 4.57 -7.57
CA LEU A 223 -15.55 5.38 -7.46
C LEU A 223 -14.91 5.62 -8.83
N MET A 224 -14.82 4.60 -9.68
CA MET A 224 -14.34 4.76 -11.06
C MET A 224 -15.21 5.73 -11.87
N ALA A 225 -16.53 5.65 -11.74
CA ALA A 225 -17.44 6.58 -12.39
C ALA A 225 -17.26 8.03 -11.91
N ILE A 226 -17.12 8.25 -10.59
CA ILE A 226 -16.89 9.58 -10.00
C ILE A 226 -15.55 10.17 -10.48
N ILE A 227 -14.48 9.38 -10.41
CA ILE A 227 -13.14 9.81 -10.81
C ILE A 227 -13.09 10.12 -12.31
N SER A 228 -13.62 9.23 -13.16
CA SER A 228 -13.63 9.42 -14.60
C SER A 228 -14.43 10.66 -15.02
N ASN A 229 -15.59 10.90 -14.40
CA ASN A 229 -16.36 12.13 -14.65
C ASN A 229 -15.57 13.38 -14.25
N SER A 230 -14.87 13.35 -13.12
CA SER A 230 -14.01 14.46 -12.71
C SER A 230 -12.86 14.70 -13.69
N LEU A 231 -12.20 13.64 -14.14
CA LEU A 231 -11.10 13.72 -15.12
C LEU A 231 -11.62 14.22 -16.48
N ARG A 232 -12.79 13.76 -16.93
CA ARG A 232 -13.43 14.22 -18.16
C ARG A 232 -13.72 15.71 -18.12
N LYS A 233 -14.35 16.19 -17.05
CA LYS A 233 -14.65 17.62 -16.86
C LYS A 233 -13.38 18.50 -16.86
N LYS A 234 -12.24 17.94 -16.42
CA LYS A 234 -10.92 18.61 -16.42
C LYS A 234 -10.16 18.43 -17.74
N GLY A 235 -10.72 17.76 -18.75
CA GLY A 235 -10.02 17.43 -20.01
C GLY A 235 -8.81 16.49 -19.83
N LYS A 236 -8.77 15.73 -18.71
CA LYS A 236 -7.66 14.83 -18.37
C LYS A 236 -7.97 13.34 -18.58
N LEU A 237 -9.18 12.99 -19.01
CA LEU A 237 -9.53 11.60 -19.32
C LEU A 237 -9.02 11.26 -20.72
N SER A 238 -7.96 10.48 -20.80
CA SER A 238 -7.32 10.11 -22.06
C SER A 238 -8.30 9.36 -22.96
N LYS A 239 -8.50 9.84 -24.20
CA LYS A 239 -9.41 9.27 -25.21
C LYS A 239 -10.84 9.06 -24.71
N ASP A 240 -11.28 9.81 -23.70
CA ASP A 240 -12.58 9.60 -23.03
C ASP A 240 -12.83 8.13 -22.63
N THR A 241 -11.78 7.42 -22.20
CA THR A 241 -11.82 5.97 -22.01
C THR A 241 -11.60 5.60 -20.56
N ILE A 242 -12.42 4.67 -20.04
CA ILE A 242 -12.26 3.99 -18.76
C ILE A 242 -11.86 2.55 -19.06
N VAL A 243 -10.81 2.06 -18.38
CA VAL A 243 -10.43 0.64 -18.41
C VAL A 243 -10.87 0.01 -17.11
N ALA A 244 -11.72 -0.99 -17.19
CA ALA A 244 -12.27 -1.72 -16.05
C ALA A 244 -12.04 -3.22 -16.22
N THR A 245 -12.27 -4.00 -15.15
CA THR A 245 -12.15 -5.45 -15.21
C THR A 245 -13.44 -6.11 -15.64
N VAL A 246 -13.39 -7.39 -16.00
CA VAL A 246 -14.58 -8.20 -16.29
C VAL A 246 -15.52 -8.36 -15.10
N MET A 247 -15.04 -8.04 -13.89
CA MET A 247 -15.82 -8.10 -12.66
C MET A 247 -16.67 -6.84 -12.42
N SER A 248 -16.49 -5.79 -13.22
CA SER A 248 -17.27 -4.56 -13.10
C SER A 248 -18.75 -4.80 -13.38
N ASN A 249 -19.59 -4.13 -12.62
CA ASN A 249 -21.04 -4.33 -12.68
C ASN A 249 -21.67 -3.68 -13.94
N LEU A 250 -22.90 -4.09 -14.23
CA LEU A 250 -23.65 -3.57 -15.38
C LEU A 250 -23.91 -2.05 -15.27
N GLY A 251 -23.93 -1.50 -14.05
CA GLY A 251 -24.11 -0.06 -13.81
C GLY A 251 -22.98 0.77 -14.41
N LEU A 252 -21.72 0.36 -14.18
CA LEU A 252 -20.56 1.02 -14.77
C LEU A 252 -20.57 0.91 -16.31
N ASN A 253 -20.91 -0.27 -16.85
CA ASN A 253 -21.00 -0.46 -18.30
C ASN A 253 -22.06 0.45 -18.96
N LYS A 254 -23.21 0.66 -18.31
CA LYS A 254 -24.25 1.57 -18.81
C LYS A 254 -23.87 3.05 -18.64
N TYR A 255 -23.07 3.36 -17.63
CA TYR A 255 -22.57 4.72 -17.40
C TYR A 255 -21.55 5.13 -18.46
N ALA A 256 -20.65 4.22 -18.83
CA ALA A 256 -19.59 4.47 -19.82
C ALA A 256 -20.15 4.66 -21.22
#